data_8bb231ae01fa70c0b74321d32b1b0a2c
#
_entry.id   8bb231ae01fa70c0b74321d32b1b0a2c
#
_cell.length_a   1.000
_cell.length_b   1.000
_cell.length_c   1.000
_cell.angle_alpha   90.00
_cell.angle_beta   90.00
_cell.angle_gamma   90.00
#
_symmetry.space_group_name_H-M   'P 1'
#
loop_
_entity.id
_entity.type
_entity.pdbx_description
1 polymer ?
#
loop_
_entity_poly.entity_id
_entity_poly.type
_entity_poly.pdbx_seq_one_letter_code
_entity_poly.pdbx_strand_id
1 'polypeptide(L)'
;MLVNVRRRSSDETPPAIRTEQDEQALVERIQAGEKELFYALIRPHERSVYVAALAILQNEADAEEVAQDTFLKALTHLGQFRWQAKFSTWLIQIAVNEARMRKRKNHLEVMRPLEEHAEEEGYYTPREFADWREIPSEALERKEIRNALVQALSSLAQVYREVFVLRDVHEFSIAETAAALGISVGAVKTRLLRARLMLRDLLAPGLDGTWTSRLSFQKGNKPWT
;
A
#
# COMPACT_ATOMS: atom_id res chain seq x y z
N MET A 1 -16.47 7.88 56.38
CA MET A 1 -15.80 8.66 55.33
C MET A 1 -15.85 7.77 54.07
N LEU A 2 -16.88 7.94 53.26
CA LEU A 2 -17.15 7.06 52.10
C LEU A 2 -16.43 7.64 50.87
N VAL A 3 -15.44 6.91 50.34
CA VAL A 3 -14.74 7.27 49.12
C VAL A 3 -15.61 6.94 47.93
N ASN A 4 -16.08 7.98 47.26
CA ASN A 4 -16.95 7.95 46.10
C ASN A 4 -16.10 7.61 44.85
N VAL A 5 -16.00 6.32 44.55
CA VAL A 5 -15.37 5.85 43.30
C VAL A 5 -16.37 6.14 42.17
N ARG A 6 -16.15 7.25 41.47
CA ARG A 6 -16.86 7.53 40.22
C ARG A 6 -16.46 6.44 39.20
N ARG A 7 -17.36 5.50 38.94
CA ARG A 7 -17.32 4.67 37.75
C ARG A 7 -17.36 5.59 36.53
N ARG A 8 -16.24 5.72 35.82
CA ARG A 8 -16.25 6.29 34.47
C ARG A 8 -17.08 5.35 33.60
N SER A 9 -18.13 5.88 33.02
CA SER A 9 -19.00 5.20 32.06
C SER A 9 -18.17 4.81 30.82
N SER A 10 -18.00 3.51 30.62
CA SER A 10 -17.31 2.86 29.49
C SER A 10 -18.16 2.79 28.23
N ASP A 11 -18.89 3.87 27.89
CA ASP A 11 -19.81 3.86 26.74
C ASP A 11 -19.61 5.10 25.84
N GLU A 12 -18.38 5.62 25.76
CA GLU A 12 -18.03 6.58 24.72
C GLU A 12 -17.52 5.83 23.49
N THR A 13 -18.38 5.68 22.50
CA THR A 13 -17.97 5.30 21.14
C THR A 13 -16.81 6.21 20.72
N PRO A 14 -15.63 5.67 20.32
CA PRO A 14 -14.50 6.50 19.98
C PRO A 14 -14.88 7.47 18.84
N PRO A 15 -14.41 8.72 18.90
CA PRO A 15 -14.77 9.74 17.92
C PRO A 15 -14.43 9.26 16.51
N ALA A 16 -15.38 9.39 15.59
CA ALA A 16 -15.15 9.05 14.18
C ALA A 16 -14.21 10.09 13.56
N ILE A 17 -13.05 9.66 13.13
CA ILE A 17 -12.11 10.51 12.37
C ILE A 17 -12.73 10.84 11.01
N ARG A 18 -13.00 12.14 10.77
CA ARG A 18 -13.54 12.64 9.50
C ARG A 18 -12.63 13.66 8.84
N THR A 19 -11.72 14.26 9.58
CA THR A 19 -10.85 15.35 9.12
C THR A 19 -9.43 15.19 9.64
N GLU A 20 -8.46 15.87 9.02
CA GLU A 20 -7.08 15.97 9.53
C GLU A 20 -7.02 16.61 10.92
N GLN A 21 -7.97 17.49 11.24
CA GLN A 21 -8.06 18.10 12.58
C GLN A 21 -8.45 17.07 13.65
N ASP A 22 -9.34 16.12 13.32
CA ASP A 22 -9.70 15.03 14.24
C ASP A 22 -8.48 14.13 14.51
N GLU A 23 -7.67 13.83 13.47
CA GLU A 23 -6.43 13.07 13.62
C GLU A 23 -5.45 13.80 14.53
N GLN A 24 -5.29 15.12 14.34
CA GLN A 24 -4.37 15.92 15.14
C GLN A 24 -4.79 15.92 16.62
N ALA A 25 -6.05 16.13 16.88
CA ALA A 25 -6.59 16.12 18.25
C ALA A 25 -6.35 14.75 18.94
N LEU A 26 -6.52 13.63 18.20
CA LEU A 26 -6.28 12.31 18.73
C LEU A 26 -4.77 12.08 19.00
N VAL A 27 -3.89 12.48 18.09
CA VAL A 27 -2.44 12.35 18.29
C VAL A 27 -2.00 13.12 19.52
N GLU A 28 -2.45 14.37 19.72
CA GLU A 28 -2.11 15.20 20.87
C GLU A 28 -2.59 14.55 22.18
N ARG A 29 -3.81 14.01 22.22
CA ARG A 29 -4.35 13.31 23.40
C ARG A 29 -3.57 12.04 23.72
N ILE A 30 -3.20 11.24 22.71
CA ILE A 30 -2.41 10.03 22.88
C ILE A 30 -1.01 10.39 23.41
N GLN A 31 -0.39 11.45 22.86
CA GLN A 31 0.89 11.97 23.35
C GLN A 31 0.81 12.49 24.80
N ALA A 32 -0.36 13.00 25.21
CA ALA A 32 -0.65 13.39 26.60
C ALA A 32 -0.91 12.20 27.55
N GLY A 33 -0.99 10.96 27.03
CA GLY A 33 -1.07 9.74 27.83
C GLY A 33 -2.34 8.90 27.64
N GLU A 34 -3.33 9.35 26.84
CA GLU A 34 -4.56 8.60 26.55
C GLU A 34 -4.32 7.52 25.49
N LYS A 35 -3.48 6.52 25.80
CA LYS A 35 -3.05 5.48 24.85
C LYS A 35 -4.19 4.61 24.32
N GLU A 36 -5.28 4.49 25.03
CA GLU A 36 -6.50 3.78 24.64
C GLU A 36 -7.14 4.32 23.36
N LEU A 37 -6.87 5.59 23.03
CA LEU A 37 -7.36 6.22 21.79
C LEU A 37 -6.57 5.81 20.54
N PHE A 38 -5.43 5.14 20.70
CA PHE A 38 -4.58 4.78 19.56
C PHE A 38 -5.29 3.90 18.54
N TYR A 39 -6.13 2.98 19.00
CA TYR A 39 -6.91 2.15 18.09
C TYR A 39 -7.87 2.97 17.21
N ALA A 40 -8.50 3.98 17.78
CA ALA A 40 -9.36 4.89 17.01
C ALA A 40 -8.57 5.64 15.93
N LEU A 41 -7.35 6.06 16.25
CA LEU A 41 -6.45 6.75 15.31
C LEU A 41 -6.02 5.86 14.13
N ILE A 42 -5.65 4.59 14.37
CA ILE A 42 -5.11 3.71 13.31
C ILE A 42 -6.17 3.00 12.48
N ARG A 43 -7.37 2.79 13.02
CA ARG A 43 -8.45 2.03 12.35
C ARG A 43 -8.73 2.45 10.90
N PRO A 44 -8.80 3.75 10.54
CA PRO A 44 -9.00 4.17 9.16
C PRO A 44 -7.84 3.79 8.23
N HIS A 45 -6.65 3.52 8.79
CA HIS A 45 -5.41 3.28 8.04
C HIS A 45 -5.03 1.80 7.93
N GLU A 46 -5.72 0.89 8.64
CA GLU A 46 -5.39 -0.55 8.68
C GLU A 46 -5.26 -1.14 7.27
N ARG A 47 -6.27 -0.88 6.43
CA ARG A 47 -6.27 -1.38 5.05
C ARG A 47 -5.12 -0.80 4.21
N SER A 48 -4.83 0.49 4.37
CA SER A 48 -3.79 1.18 3.61
C SER A 48 -2.40 0.66 3.97
N VAL A 49 -2.14 0.43 5.25
CA VAL A 49 -0.90 -0.16 5.76
C VAL A 49 -0.73 -1.59 5.23
N TYR A 50 -1.77 -2.42 5.32
CA TYR A 50 -1.75 -3.78 4.78
C TYR A 50 -1.47 -3.81 3.27
N VAL A 51 -2.15 -2.96 2.48
CA VAL A 51 -1.95 -2.89 1.02
C VAL A 51 -0.53 -2.47 0.67
N ALA A 52 0.06 -1.51 1.41
CA ALA A 52 1.44 -1.10 1.20
C ALA A 52 2.44 -2.24 1.49
N ALA A 53 2.23 -2.98 2.58
CA ALA A 53 3.06 -4.14 2.92
C ALA A 53 2.90 -5.27 1.88
N LEU A 54 1.67 -5.59 1.48
CA LEU A 54 1.38 -6.63 0.49
C LEU A 54 1.98 -6.33 -0.89
N ALA A 55 2.01 -5.04 -1.30
CA ALA A 55 2.64 -4.62 -2.55
C ALA A 55 4.13 -4.99 -2.62
N ILE A 56 4.81 -5.02 -1.47
CA ILE A 56 6.24 -5.35 -1.38
C ILE A 56 6.46 -6.85 -1.20
N LEU A 57 5.71 -7.45 -0.26
CA LEU A 57 5.95 -8.83 0.20
C LEU A 57 5.32 -9.88 -0.70
N GLN A 58 4.18 -9.58 -1.33
CA GLN A 58 3.36 -10.53 -2.10
C GLN A 58 2.99 -11.82 -1.33
N ASN A 59 2.96 -11.74 -0.01
CA ASN A 59 2.55 -12.79 0.91
C ASN A 59 1.60 -12.18 1.93
N GLU A 60 0.40 -12.72 2.04
CA GLU A 60 -0.66 -12.18 2.91
C GLU A 60 -0.27 -12.29 4.39
N ALA A 61 0.26 -13.43 4.82
CA ALA A 61 0.65 -13.66 6.21
C ALA A 61 1.79 -12.71 6.64
N ASP A 62 2.83 -12.56 5.82
CA ASP A 62 3.90 -11.61 6.06
C ASP A 62 3.39 -10.16 6.06
N ALA A 63 2.43 -9.82 5.19
CA ALA A 63 1.84 -8.49 5.13
C ALA A 63 1.01 -8.15 6.36
N GLU A 64 0.26 -9.12 6.90
CA GLU A 64 -0.48 -8.97 8.16
C GLU A 64 0.46 -8.75 9.34
N GLU A 65 1.53 -9.55 9.45
CA GLU A 65 2.53 -9.41 10.51
C GLU A 65 3.23 -8.04 10.44
N VAL A 66 3.65 -7.62 9.24
CA VAL A 66 4.25 -6.29 9.03
C VAL A 66 3.27 -5.16 9.35
N ALA A 67 1.98 -5.32 9.06
CA ALA A 67 0.98 -4.33 9.43
C ALA A 67 0.87 -4.19 10.96
N GLN A 68 0.86 -5.30 11.70
CA GLN A 68 0.86 -5.28 13.17
C GLN A 68 2.13 -4.63 13.73
N ASP A 69 3.31 -5.01 13.23
CA ASP A 69 4.59 -4.43 13.64
C ASP A 69 4.62 -2.92 13.36
N THR A 70 4.04 -2.49 12.23
CA THR A 70 3.92 -1.07 11.87
C THR A 70 3.13 -0.31 12.92
N PHE A 71 1.99 -0.81 13.39
CA PHE A 71 1.18 -0.15 14.41
C PHE A 71 1.87 -0.11 15.78
N LEU A 72 2.56 -1.18 16.17
CA LEU A 72 3.36 -1.20 17.41
C LEU A 72 4.48 -0.16 17.37
N LYS A 73 5.19 -0.07 16.24
CA LYS A 73 6.24 0.95 16.03
C LYS A 73 5.66 2.36 15.98
N ALA A 74 4.52 2.54 15.32
CA ALA A 74 3.84 3.82 15.27
C ALA A 74 3.45 4.29 16.67
N LEU A 75 2.89 3.43 17.53
CA LEU A 75 2.57 3.75 18.91
C LEU A 75 3.83 4.18 19.70
N THR A 76 4.92 3.42 19.54
CA THR A 76 6.19 3.68 20.25
C THR A 76 6.81 5.01 19.82
N HIS A 77 6.72 5.36 18.53
CA HIS A 77 7.36 6.55 17.96
C HIS A 77 6.41 7.73 17.76
N LEU A 78 5.14 7.62 18.18
CA LEU A 78 4.14 8.67 17.99
C LEU A 78 4.59 10.01 18.60
N GLY A 79 5.33 9.98 19.73
CA GLY A 79 5.91 11.17 20.36
C GLY A 79 6.93 11.92 19.49
N GLN A 80 7.46 11.28 18.45
CA GLN A 80 8.41 11.88 17.49
C GLN A 80 7.72 12.40 16.22
N PHE A 81 6.43 12.13 16.03
CA PHE A 81 5.68 12.59 14.87
C PHE A 81 5.50 14.13 14.92
N ARG A 82 5.90 14.84 13.89
CA ARG A 82 6.04 16.31 13.84
C ARG A 82 5.14 17.01 12.82
N TRP A 83 4.15 16.31 12.22
CA TRP A 83 3.26 16.87 11.18
C TRP A 83 4.00 17.43 9.94
N GLN A 84 5.20 16.96 9.65
CA GLN A 84 5.93 17.31 8.42
C GLN A 84 5.35 16.62 7.17
N ALA A 85 4.52 15.62 7.37
CA ALA A 85 3.72 14.92 6.39
C ALA A 85 2.39 14.51 7.03
N LYS A 86 1.43 14.04 6.22
CA LYS A 86 0.18 13.45 6.74
C LYS A 86 0.49 12.25 7.63
N PHE A 87 -0.35 12.02 8.63
CA PHE A 87 -0.20 10.85 9.51
C PHE A 87 -0.21 9.54 8.71
N SER A 88 -1.10 9.42 7.70
CA SER A 88 -1.14 8.28 6.79
C SER A 88 0.18 8.07 6.04
N THR A 89 0.82 9.12 5.53
CA THR A 89 2.11 9.05 4.84
C THR A 89 3.21 8.55 5.77
N TRP A 90 3.28 9.07 6.99
CA TRP A 90 4.24 8.64 8.00
C TRP A 90 4.05 7.17 8.37
N LEU A 91 2.80 6.75 8.57
CA LEU A 91 2.46 5.37 8.91
C LEU A 91 2.84 4.38 7.80
N ILE A 92 2.50 4.71 6.55
CA ILE A 92 2.85 3.90 5.38
C ILE A 92 4.37 3.85 5.17
N GLN A 93 5.10 4.92 5.48
CA GLN A 93 6.56 4.89 5.42
C GLN A 93 7.17 3.89 6.42
N ILE A 94 6.61 3.78 7.62
CA ILE A 94 7.00 2.73 8.59
C ILE A 94 6.71 1.35 7.97
N ALA A 95 5.53 1.14 7.41
CA ALA A 95 5.14 -0.13 6.79
C ALA A 95 6.06 -0.54 5.63
N VAL A 96 6.40 0.39 4.74
CA VAL A 96 7.34 0.18 3.63
C VAL A 96 8.72 -0.24 4.13
N ASN A 97 9.23 0.43 5.16
CA ASN A 97 10.53 0.10 5.76
C ASN A 97 10.52 -1.30 6.37
N GLU A 98 9.48 -1.65 7.14
CA GLU A 98 9.34 -2.98 7.74
C GLU A 98 9.21 -4.07 6.67
N ALA A 99 8.36 -3.86 5.67
CA ALA A 99 8.18 -4.81 4.57
C ALA A 99 9.49 -5.07 3.82
N ARG A 100 10.26 -4.02 3.56
CA ARG A 100 11.57 -4.15 2.91
C ARG A 100 12.60 -4.85 3.79
N MET A 101 12.60 -4.60 5.09
CA MET A 101 13.46 -5.32 6.04
C MET A 101 13.09 -6.80 6.10
N ARG A 102 11.79 -7.10 6.21
CA ARG A 102 11.27 -8.48 6.21
C ARG A 102 11.67 -9.21 4.94
N LYS A 103 11.46 -8.57 3.78
CA LYS A 103 11.81 -9.17 2.50
C LYS A 103 13.31 -9.48 2.40
N ARG A 104 14.19 -8.57 2.85
CA ARG A 104 15.63 -8.82 2.87
C ARG A 104 15.97 -9.99 3.79
N LYS A 105 15.34 -10.08 4.97
CA LYS A 105 15.54 -11.19 5.89
C LYS A 105 15.13 -12.51 5.25
N ASN A 106 13.91 -12.59 4.69
CA ASN A 106 13.43 -13.80 4.01
C ASN A 106 14.34 -14.19 2.84
N HIS A 107 14.87 -13.22 2.10
CA HIS A 107 15.81 -13.47 1.00
C HIS A 107 17.15 -14.04 1.51
N LEU A 108 17.68 -13.54 2.61
CA LEU A 108 18.91 -14.05 3.23
C LEU A 108 18.72 -15.45 3.83
N GLU A 109 17.54 -15.76 4.36
CA GLU A 109 17.22 -17.09 4.88
C GLU A 109 17.07 -18.14 3.76
N VAL A 110 16.61 -17.72 2.57
CA VAL A 110 16.46 -18.60 1.38
C VAL A 110 17.77 -18.70 0.59
N MET A 111 18.63 -17.71 0.65
CA MET A 111 19.93 -17.73 -0.05
C MET A 111 21.03 -18.36 0.79
N ARG A 112 21.32 -19.62 0.52
CA ARG A 112 22.71 -20.02 0.26
C ARG A 112 23.14 -19.33 -1.04
N PRO A 113 24.40 -18.93 -1.22
CA PRO A 113 24.79 -17.88 -2.16
C PRO A 113 24.46 -18.28 -3.60
N LEU A 114 23.47 -17.67 -4.18
CA LEU A 114 23.26 -17.52 -5.62
C LEU A 114 23.30 -16.04 -5.93
N GLU A 115 24.09 -15.69 -6.91
CA GLU A 115 24.46 -14.35 -7.36
C GLU A 115 23.25 -13.41 -7.51
N GLU A 116 23.43 -12.15 -7.07
CA GLU A 116 22.52 -11.05 -7.33
C GLU A 116 22.31 -10.91 -8.85
N HIS A 117 21.21 -11.44 -9.34
CA HIS A 117 20.71 -11.01 -10.64
C HIS A 117 20.13 -9.61 -10.42
N ALA A 118 20.91 -8.59 -10.79
CA ALA A 118 20.36 -7.29 -11.11
C ALA A 118 19.26 -7.55 -12.15
N GLU A 119 17.98 -7.32 -11.77
CA GLU A 119 16.88 -7.36 -12.73
C GLU A 119 17.19 -6.31 -13.78
N GLU A 120 17.66 -6.75 -14.97
CA GLU A 120 17.85 -5.89 -16.12
C GLU A 120 16.51 -5.20 -16.40
N GLU A 121 16.53 -3.87 -16.39
CA GLU A 121 15.37 -3.05 -16.77
C GLU A 121 15.13 -3.24 -18.28
N GLY A 122 14.40 -4.30 -18.62
CA GLY A 122 14.01 -4.60 -20.00
C GLY A 122 13.28 -3.39 -20.64
N TYR A 123 13.58 -3.13 -21.90
CA TYR A 123 12.92 -2.09 -22.68
C TYR A 123 11.46 -2.51 -22.91
N TYR A 124 10.51 -1.81 -22.28
CA TYR A 124 9.08 -2.05 -22.49
C TYR A 124 8.58 -1.23 -23.68
N THR A 125 8.01 -1.89 -24.69
CA THR A 125 7.37 -1.25 -25.84
C THR A 125 5.85 -1.28 -25.66
N PRO A 126 5.16 -0.13 -25.50
CA PRO A 126 3.71 -0.08 -25.33
C PRO A 126 2.95 -0.59 -26.56
N ARG A 127 1.85 -1.29 -26.34
CA ARG A 127 0.92 -1.67 -27.42
C ARG A 127 0.11 -0.44 -27.87
N GLU A 128 -0.35 -0.44 -29.13
CA GLU A 128 -1.20 0.62 -29.68
C GLU A 128 -2.53 0.74 -28.93
N PHE A 129 -3.07 1.96 -28.87
CA PHE A 129 -4.18 2.37 -28.01
C PHE A 129 -5.48 1.58 -28.23
N ALA A 130 -6.08 1.06 -27.15
CA ALA A 130 -7.49 0.71 -27.08
C ALA A 130 -8.33 1.92 -26.66
N ASP A 131 -9.49 2.13 -27.29
CA ASP A 131 -10.38 3.27 -27.04
C ASP A 131 -11.18 3.08 -25.73
N TRP A 132 -11.16 4.07 -24.84
CA TRP A 132 -11.65 4.02 -23.47
C TRP A 132 -13.14 4.44 -23.31
N ARG A 133 -13.95 4.46 -24.38
CA ARG A 133 -15.21 5.20 -24.39
C ARG A 133 -16.48 4.47 -23.96
N GLU A 134 -16.45 3.18 -23.62
CA GLU A 134 -17.66 2.46 -23.18
C GLU A 134 -17.48 1.84 -21.79
N ILE A 135 -18.29 2.32 -20.82
CA ILE A 135 -18.34 1.81 -19.43
C ILE A 135 -19.72 1.17 -19.22
N PRO A 136 -19.79 -0.12 -18.92
CA PRO A 136 -21.02 -0.84 -18.62
C PRO A 136 -21.39 -0.90 -17.11
N SER A 137 -22.60 -1.37 -16.80
CA SER A 137 -23.38 -1.23 -15.57
C SER A 137 -22.81 -1.66 -14.18
N GLU A 138 -23.24 -0.97 -13.10
CA GLU A 138 -22.37 -0.44 -12.04
C GLU A 138 -21.98 -1.32 -10.82
N ALA A 139 -22.52 -2.45 -10.52
CA ALA A 139 -22.26 -3.11 -9.21
C ALA A 139 -21.48 -4.44 -9.31
N LEU A 140 -21.80 -5.29 -10.25
CA LEU A 140 -21.09 -6.55 -10.51
C LEU A 140 -19.69 -6.26 -11.03
N GLU A 141 -19.61 -5.27 -11.89
CA GLU A 141 -18.41 -4.76 -12.55
C GLU A 141 -17.37 -4.18 -11.60
N ARG A 142 -17.78 -3.48 -10.54
CA ARG A 142 -16.83 -2.94 -9.55
C ARG A 142 -16.01 -4.03 -8.87
N LYS A 143 -16.61 -5.21 -8.64
CA LYS A 143 -15.89 -6.35 -8.05
C LYS A 143 -14.94 -7.00 -9.05
N GLU A 144 -15.37 -7.13 -10.29
CA GLU A 144 -14.57 -7.70 -11.38
C GLU A 144 -13.40 -6.78 -11.75
N ILE A 145 -13.65 -5.47 -11.89
CA ILE A 145 -12.61 -4.47 -12.12
C ILE A 145 -11.60 -4.45 -10.98
N ARG A 146 -12.07 -4.53 -9.74
CA ARG A 146 -11.16 -4.59 -8.56
C ARG A 146 -10.30 -5.85 -8.60
N ASN A 147 -10.88 -7.01 -8.90
CA ASN A 147 -10.15 -8.26 -8.97
C ASN A 147 -9.12 -8.23 -10.10
N ALA A 148 -9.51 -7.71 -11.26
CA ALA A 148 -8.60 -7.56 -12.39
C ALA A 148 -7.44 -6.60 -12.07
N LEU A 149 -7.71 -5.49 -11.39
CA LEU A 149 -6.68 -4.56 -10.96
C LEU A 149 -5.71 -5.20 -9.97
N VAL A 150 -6.22 -5.96 -8.98
CA VAL A 150 -5.38 -6.68 -8.02
C VAL A 150 -4.48 -7.70 -8.73
N GLN A 151 -5.03 -8.45 -9.69
CA GLN A 151 -4.26 -9.42 -10.47
C GLN A 151 -3.22 -8.71 -11.37
N ALA A 152 -3.61 -7.64 -12.05
CA ALA A 152 -2.68 -6.86 -12.86
C ALA A 152 -1.53 -6.27 -12.02
N LEU A 153 -1.83 -5.73 -10.84
CA LEU A 153 -0.81 -5.25 -9.90
C LEU A 153 0.11 -6.37 -9.43
N SER A 154 -0.45 -7.55 -9.12
CA SER A 154 0.35 -8.71 -8.67
C SER A 154 1.29 -9.23 -9.76
N SER A 155 0.94 -9.06 -11.04
CA SER A 155 1.77 -9.48 -12.17
C SER A 155 2.89 -8.49 -12.53
N LEU A 156 2.81 -7.24 -12.04
CA LEU A 156 3.91 -6.28 -12.23
C LEU A 156 5.17 -6.73 -11.49
N ALA A 157 6.33 -6.48 -12.09
CA ALA A 157 7.58 -6.58 -11.34
C ALA A 157 7.54 -5.64 -10.12
N GLN A 158 8.18 -6.06 -9.03
CA GLN A 158 8.13 -5.37 -7.73
C GLN A 158 8.45 -3.88 -7.85
N VAL A 159 9.51 -3.53 -8.56
CA VAL A 159 9.99 -2.14 -8.72
C VAL A 159 8.94 -1.20 -9.32
N TYR A 160 8.05 -1.70 -10.17
CA TYR A 160 6.95 -0.95 -10.78
C TYR A 160 5.74 -0.90 -9.85
N ARG A 161 5.40 -2.02 -9.22
CA ARG A 161 4.26 -2.15 -8.31
C ARG A 161 4.42 -1.26 -7.07
N GLU A 162 5.59 -1.25 -6.41
CA GLU A 162 5.88 -0.41 -5.25
C GLU A 162 5.68 1.07 -5.57
N VAL A 163 6.24 1.54 -6.69
CA VAL A 163 6.10 2.93 -7.10
C VAL A 163 4.65 3.29 -7.41
N PHE A 164 3.92 2.42 -8.11
CA PHE A 164 2.51 2.65 -8.43
C PHE A 164 1.64 2.72 -7.17
N VAL A 165 1.80 1.76 -6.26
CA VAL A 165 1.00 1.72 -5.02
C VAL A 165 1.26 2.95 -4.16
N LEU A 166 2.51 3.37 -3.97
CA LEU A 166 2.80 4.58 -3.19
C LEU A 166 2.28 5.85 -3.86
N ARG A 167 2.44 5.99 -5.18
CA ARG A 167 2.05 7.20 -5.91
C ARG A 167 0.55 7.30 -6.19
N ASP A 168 -0.05 6.24 -6.73
CA ASP A 168 -1.40 6.28 -7.31
C ASP A 168 -2.46 5.73 -6.35
N VAL A 169 -2.08 4.89 -5.37
CA VAL A 169 -3.01 4.38 -4.35
C VAL A 169 -2.91 5.16 -3.04
N HIS A 170 -1.69 5.51 -2.61
CA HIS A 170 -1.46 6.21 -1.34
C HIS A 170 -1.16 7.71 -1.51
N GLU A 171 -1.20 8.23 -2.74
CA GLU A 171 -1.06 9.65 -3.06
C GLU A 171 0.24 10.32 -2.58
N PHE A 172 1.31 9.52 -2.37
CA PHE A 172 2.62 10.08 -2.04
C PHE A 172 3.10 11.01 -3.16
N SER A 173 3.76 12.09 -2.82
CA SER A 173 4.50 12.89 -3.80
C SER A 173 5.65 12.08 -4.41
N ILE A 174 6.19 12.52 -5.54
CA ILE A 174 7.36 11.87 -6.16
C ILE A 174 8.56 11.88 -5.21
N ALA A 175 8.73 12.97 -4.45
CA ALA A 175 9.83 13.09 -3.49
C ALA A 175 9.66 12.14 -2.30
N GLU A 176 8.45 12.03 -1.73
CA GLU A 176 8.15 11.07 -0.65
C GLU A 176 8.31 9.63 -1.12
N THR A 177 7.86 9.31 -2.34
CA THR A 177 8.05 7.98 -2.94
C THR A 177 9.53 7.66 -3.12
N ALA A 178 10.32 8.61 -3.61
CA ALA A 178 11.77 8.45 -3.79
C ALA A 178 12.45 8.20 -2.44
N ALA A 179 12.11 8.97 -1.43
CA ALA A 179 12.63 8.82 -0.07
C ALA A 179 12.24 7.47 0.55
N ALA A 180 10.96 7.09 0.47
CA ALA A 180 10.45 5.83 1.01
C ALA A 180 11.10 4.60 0.37
N LEU A 181 11.33 4.63 -0.94
CA LEU A 181 11.94 3.53 -1.68
C LEU A 181 13.48 3.61 -1.76
N GLY A 182 14.11 4.70 -1.33
CA GLY A 182 15.55 4.90 -1.42
C GLY A 182 16.06 4.93 -2.86
N ILE A 183 15.30 5.51 -3.79
CA ILE A 183 15.64 5.63 -5.21
C ILE A 183 15.62 7.09 -5.66
N SER A 184 16.18 7.39 -6.84
CA SER A 184 16.16 8.74 -7.38
C SER A 184 14.76 9.18 -7.84
N VAL A 185 14.50 10.49 -7.82
CA VAL A 185 13.26 11.09 -8.36
C VAL A 185 13.07 10.72 -9.84
N GLY A 186 14.17 10.64 -10.62
CA GLY A 186 14.14 10.21 -12.01
C GLY A 186 13.67 8.76 -12.16
N ALA A 187 14.17 7.86 -11.30
CA ALA A 187 13.75 6.46 -11.27
C ALA A 187 12.25 6.33 -10.92
N VAL A 188 11.74 7.11 -9.95
CA VAL A 188 10.30 7.12 -9.64
C VAL A 188 9.48 7.49 -10.87
N LYS A 189 9.83 8.58 -11.57
CA LYS A 189 9.10 9.03 -12.78
C LYS A 189 9.08 7.96 -13.86
N THR A 190 10.22 7.36 -14.16
CA THR A 190 10.35 6.33 -15.19
C THR A 190 9.60 5.06 -14.82
N ARG A 191 9.75 4.58 -13.58
CA ARG A 191 9.06 3.38 -13.10
C ARG A 191 7.56 3.57 -13.04
N LEU A 192 7.08 4.75 -12.62
CA LEU A 192 5.66 5.08 -12.59
C LEU A 192 5.05 5.07 -14.00
N LEU A 193 5.72 5.69 -14.97
CA LEU A 193 5.28 5.69 -16.36
C LEU A 193 5.17 4.26 -16.89
N ARG A 194 6.20 3.44 -16.70
CA ARG A 194 6.19 2.03 -17.12
C ARG A 194 5.10 1.22 -16.42
N ALA A 195 4.92 1.40 -15.10
CA ALA A 195 3.86 0.75 -14.35
C ALA A 195 2.47 1.04 -14.92
N ARG A 196 2.18 2.32 -15.21
CA ARG A 196 0.90 2.73 -15.79
C ARG A 196 0.68 2.16 -17.20
N LEU A 197 1.71 2.12 -18.04
CA LEU A 197 1.63 1.54 -19.38
C LEU A 197 1.37 0.02 -19.30
N MET A 198 2.10 -0.70 -18.45
CA MET A 198 1.90 -2.13 -18.23
C MET A 198 0.50 -2.44 -17.68
N LEU A 199 0.02 -1.66 -16.69
CA LEU A 199 -1.34 -1.84 -16.16
C LEU A 199 -2.40 -1.56 -17.21
N ARG A 200 -2.23 -0.52 -18.03
CA ARG A 200 -3.13 -0.25 -19.16
C ARG A 200 -3.20 -1.46 -20.09
N ASP A 201 -2.07 -2.02 -20.48
CA ASP A 201 -2.04 -3.13 -21.43
C ASP A 201 -2.58 -4.43 -20.83
N LEU A 202 -2.44 -4.62 -19.51
CA LEU A 202 -3.03 -5.77 -18.80
C LEU A 202 -4.55 -5.62 -18.63
N LEU A 203 -5.05 -4.40 -18.49
CA LEU A 203 -6.47 -4.12 -18.25
C LEU A 203 -7.25 -3.89 -19.55
N ALA A 204 -6.60 -3.47 -20.63
CA ALA A 204 -7.24 -3.15 -21.91
C ALA A 204 -8.14 -4.27 -22.48
N PRO A 205 -7.76 -5.57 -22.43
CA PRO A 205 -8.61 -6.64 -22.96
C PRO A 205 -9.94 -6.84 -22.24
N GLY A 206 -10.11 -6.28 -21.04
CA GLY A 206 -11.33 -6.42 -20.26
C GLY A 206 -12.24 -5.20 -20.33
N LEU A 207 -11.76 -4.07 -20.86
CA LEU A 207 -12.55 -2.84 -20.95
C LEU A 207 -13.57 -2.85 -22.10
N ASP A 208 -13.52 -3.88 -22.94
CA ASP A 208 -14.52 -4.18 -23.98
C ASP A 208 -15.72 -5.02 -23.48
N GLY A 209 -15.85 -5.20 -22.14
CA GLY A 209 -16.92 -6.00 -21.52
C GLY A 209 -16.65 -7.51 -21.46
N THR A 210 -15.47 -7.99 -21.82
CA THR A 210 -15.13 -9.42 -21.87
C THR A 210 -14.39 -9.95 -20.63
N TRP A 211 -14.53 -9.31 -19.48
CA TRP A 211 -13.86 -9.69 -18.23
C TRP A 211 -14.08 -11.15 -17.79
N THR A 212 -15.24 -11.73 -18.15
CA THR A 212 -15.65 -13.04 -17.65
C THR A 212 -15.01 -14.23 -18.38
N SER A 213 -14.41 -14.04 -19.56
CA SER A 213 -13.95 -15.16 -20.38
C SER A 213 -12.42 -15.35 -20.49
N ARG A 214 -11.60 -14.41 -20.02
CA ARG A 214 -10.14 -14.41 -20.30
C ARG A 214 -9.20 -14.37 -19.11
N LEU A 215 -9.69 -14.47 -17.85
CA LEU A 215 -8.83 -14.48 -16.69
C LEU A 215 -8.14 -15.83 -16.38
N SER A 216 -8.09 -16.73 -17.34
CA SER A 216 -7.15 -17.85 -17.31
C SER A 216 -5.78 -17.37 -17.79
N PHE A 217 -5.07 -16.66 -16.93
CA PHE A 217 -3.64 -16.41 -17.13
C PHE A 217 -2.92 -17.76 -17.13
N GLN A 218 -2.58 -18.26 -18.31
CA GLN A 218 -1.64 -19.37 -18.43
C GLN A 218 -0.32 -18.92 -17.80
N LYS A 219 0.04 -19.57 -16.68
CA LYS A 219 1.41 -19.57 -16.17
C LYS A 219 2.32 -20.05 -17.31
N GLY A 220 2.97 -19.17 -18.03
CA GLY A 220 3.94 -19.62 -19.01
C GLY A 220 4.33 -18.68 -20.14
N ASN A 221 3.62 -17.61 -20.40
CA ASN A 221 4.04 -16.70 -21.45
C ASN A 221 4.32 -15.32 -20.85
N LYS A 222 5.57 -15.06 -20.52
CA LYS A 222 6.04 -13.70 -20.20
C LYS A 222 6.07 -12.92 -21.52
N PRO A 223 5.21 -11.90 -21.69
CA PRO A 223 5.16 -11.15 -22.96
C PRO A 223 6.35 -10.21 -23.19
N TRP A 224 7.40 -10.32 -22.35
CA TRP A 224 8.60 -9.46 -22.35
C TRP A 224 9.91 -10.21 -22.11
N THR A 225 10.13 -11.31 -22.81
CA THR A 225 11.48 -11.84 -23.04
C THR A 225 12.02 -11.38 -24.36
#